data_ed97fdbcaf442067ba49b6a6029dee38
#
_entry.id   ed97fdbcaf442067ba49b6a6029dee38
#
_cell.length_a   1.000
_cell.length_b   1.000
_cell.length_c   1.000
_cell.angle_alpha   90.00
_cell.angle_beta   90.00
_cell.angle_gamma   90.00
#
_symmetry.space_group_name_H-M   'P 1'
#
loop_
_entity.id
_entity.type
_entity.pdbx_description
1 polymer ?
#
loop_
_entity_poly.entity_id
_entity_poly.type
_entity_poly.pdbx_seq_one_letter_code
_entity_poly.pdbx_strand_id
1 'polypeptide(L)' 'MKNKSGKTFTELLTEKRLMEARNMIRNTDYPISEIASMVGFSNKSHFYKKYRFFFSHNPKDDRHKK' A
#
# COMPACT_ATOMS: atom_id res chain seq x y z
N MET A 1 -23.90 -13.49 0.40
CA MET A 1 -23.43 -13.19 0.31
C MET A 1 -23.08 -13.18 0.44
N LYS A 2 -23.04 -13.16 0.44
CA LYS A 2 -22.57 -12.86 0.42
C LYS A 2 -22.01 -12.62 0.76
N ASN A 3 -21.68 -12.56 0.88
CA ASN A 3 -21.00 -12.19 1.08
C ASN A 3 -20.65 -11.68 1.22
N LYS A 4 -20.62 -11.66 1.66
CA LYS A 4 -20.43 -10.96 1.67
C LYS A 4 -19.52 -10.19 1.97
N SER A 5 -18.92 -10.21 2.45
CA SER A 5 -17.90 -9.29 2.62
C SER A 5 -17.39 -8.72 1.34
N GLY A 6 -17.62 -9.22 0.34
CA GLY A 6 -17.49 -8.61 -0.93
C GLY A 6 -16.11 -8.32 -1.50
N LYS A 7 -15.04 -8.67 -0.82
CA LYS A 7 -13.73 -8.43 -1.38
C LYS A 7 -13.32 -9.53 -2.33
N THR A 8 -12.79 -9.17 -3.48
CA THR A 8 -12.27 -10.15 -4.38
C THR A 8 -10.88 -10.59 -3.95
N PHE A 9 -10.41 -11.67 -4.54
CA PHE A 9 -9.06 -12.14 -4.26
C PHE A 9 -8.02 -11.05 -4.55
N THR A 10 -8.22 -10.34 -5.66
CA THR A 10 -7.31 -9.27 -6.04
C THR A 10 -7.31 -8.14 -5.01
N GLU A 11 -8.46 -7.82 -4.48
CA GLU A 11 -8.53 -6.76 -3.49
C GLU A 11 -7.84 -7.15 -2.20
N LEU A 12 -8.00 -8.39 -1.79
CA LEU A 12 -7.32 -8.87 -0.61
C LEU A 12 -5.81 -8.85 -0.79
N LEU A 13 -5.36 -9.23 -1.95
CA LEU A 13 -3.94 -9.22 -2.25
C LEU A 13 -3.39 -7.80 -2.25
N THR A 14 -4.12 -6.88 -2.83
CA THR A 14 -3.72 -5.48 -2.86
C THR A 14 -3.62 -4.92 -1.45
N GLU A 15 -4.59 -5.24 -0.63
CA GLU A 15 -4.59 -4.77 0.75
C GLU A 15 -3.36 -5.28 1.48
N LYS A 16 -3.04 -6.54 1.32
CA LYS A 16 -1.89 -7.12 1.96
C LYS A 16 -0.60 -6.44 1.50
N ARG A 17 -0.49 -6.17 0.22
CA ARG A 17 0.68 -5.48 -0.30
C ARG A 17 0.81 -4.08 0.27
N LEU A 18 -0.29 -3.39 0.42
CA LEU A 18 -0.27 -2.04 0.98
C LEU A 18 0.13 -2.05 2.43
N MET A 19 -0.31 -3.05 3.17
CA MET A 19 0.07 -3.16 4.57
C MET A 19 1.56 -3.44 4.70
N GLU A 20 2.09 -4.28 3.86
CA GLU A 20 3.51 -4.56 3.83
C GLU A 20 4.29 -3.30 3.50
N ALA A 21 3.81 -2.56 2.51
CA ALA A 21 4.46 -1.33 2.11
C ALA A 21 4.49 -0.34 3.26
N ARG A 22 3.38 -0.20 3.95
CA ARG A 22 3.31 0.72 5.06
C ARG A 22 4.31 0.34 6.14
N ASN A 23 4.39 -0.94 6.41
CA ASN A 23 5.33 -1.45 7.38
C ASN A 23 6.76 -1.06 7.00
N MET A 24 7.11 -1.24 5.74
CA MET A 24 8.44 -0.88 5.27
C MET A 24 8.68 0.62 5.33
N ILE A 25 7.68 1.39 4.97
CA ILE A 25 7.80 2.84 5.01
C ILE A 25 8.13 3.30 6.43
N ARG A 26 7.51 2.70 7.41
CA ARG A 26 7.69 3.11 8.80
C ARG A 26 8.95 2.52 9.43
N ASN A 27 9.38 1.38 8.97
CA ASN A 27 10.48 0.67 9.61
C ASN A 27 11.79 0.67 8.84
N THR A 28 11.78 1.15 7.61
CA THR A 28 13.00 1.21 6.80
C THR A 28 13.12 2.56 6.15
N ASP A 29 14.27 2.80 5.53
CA ASP A 29 14.51 4.06 4.84
C ASP A 29 14.42 3.95 3.34
N TYR A 30 13.89 2.87 2.84
CA TYR A 30 13.76 2.71 1.40
C TYR A 30 12.85 3.80 0.84
N PRO A 31 13.17 4.33 -0.34
CA PRO A 31 12.28 5.30 -0.97
C PRO A 31 10.94 4.67 -1.31
N ILE A 32 9.91 5.48 -1.33
CA ILE A 32 8.56 4.98 -1.60
C ILE A 32 8.50 4.26 -2.94
N SER A 33 9.16 4.78 -3.95
CA SER A 33 9.13 4.14 -5.25
C SER A 33 9.75 2.75 -5.22
N GLU A 34 10.78 2.57 -4.42
CA GLU A 34 11.37 1.25 -4.25
C GLU A 34 10.41 0.31 -3.55
N ILE A 35 9.79 0.81 -2.51
CA ILE A 35 8.85 0.00 -1.75
C ILE A 35 7.69 -0.45 -2.62
N ALA A 36 7.18 0.45 -3.46
CA ALA A 36 6.11 0.09 -4.36
C ALA A 36 6.50 -1.09 -5.23
N SER A 37 7.71 -1.05 -5.75
CA SER A 37 8.21 -2.13 -6.59
C SER A 37 8.40 -3.40 -5.77
N MET A 38 8.94 -3.28 -4.59
CA MET A 38 9.22 -4.44 -3.75
C MET A 38 7.96 -5.18 -3.33
N VAL A 39 6.88 -4.47 -3.10
CA VAL A 39 5.65 -5.14 -2.72
C VAL A 39 4.81 -5.59 -3.91
N GLY A 40 5.29 -5.36 -5.11
CA GLY A 40 4.64 -5.93 -6.30
C GLY A 40 3.82 -4.99 -7.15
N PHE A 41 3.95 -3.69 -6.95
CA PHE A 41 3.27 -2.73 -7.81
C PHE A 41 4.20 -2.36 -8.96
N SER A 42 3.71 -2.51 -10.17
CA SER A 42 4.52 -2.18 -11.32
C SER A 42 4.52 -0.70 -11.63
N ASN A 43 3.61 0.04 -11.02
CA ASN A 43 3.46 1.45 -11.32
C ASN A 43 3.32 2.24 -10.04
N LYS A 44 4.19 3.19 -9.84
CA LYS A 44 4.24 4.00 -8.65
C LYS A 44 2.94 4.82 -8.47
N SER A 45 2.43 5.35 -9.57
CA SER A 45 1.19 6.11 -9.51
C SER A 45 0.03 5.25 -9.02
N HIS A 46 -0.02 4.03 -9.50
CA HIS A 46 -1.05 3.09 -9.09
C HIS A 46 -0.92 2.78 -7.60
N PHE A 47 0.32 2.62 -7.15
CA PHE A 47 0.59 2.36 -5.75
C PHE A 47 0.07 3.51 -4.89
N TYR A 48 0.40 4.74 -5.26
CA TYR A 48 -0.03 5.91 -4.51
C TYR A 48 -1.55 6.00 -4.45
N LYS A 49 -2.19 5.75 -5.58
CA LYS A 49 -3.63 5.81 -5.67
C LYS A 49 -4.29 4.80 -4.73
N LYS A 50 -3.81 3.57 -4.78
CA LYS A 50 -4.36 2.52 -3.93
C LYS A 50 -4.07 2.76 -2.46
N TYR A 51 -2.87 3.21 -2.17
CA TYR A 51 -2.48 3.48 -0.80
C TYR A 51 -3.40 4.55 -0.20
N ARG A 52 -3.58 5.62 -0.95
CA ARG A 52 -4.43 6.70 -0.48
C ARG A 52 -5.87 6.24 -0.29
N PHE A 53 -6.34 5.37 -1.17
CA PHE A 53 -7.68 4.85 -1.07
C PHE A 53 -7.86 4.03 0.22
N PHE A 54 -6.90 3.18 0.52
CA PHE A 54 -7.01 2.32 1.68
C PHE A 54 -6.74 3.02 3.01
N PHE A 55 -5.76 3.88 3.03
CA PHE A 55 -5.33 4.49 4.29
C PHE A 55 -5.78 5.95 4.43
N SER A 56 -6.37 6.51 3.43
CA SER A 56 -6.86 7.89 3.42
C SER A 56 -5.76 8.94 3.52
N HIS A 57 -4.54 8.57 3.22
CA HIS A 57 -3.42 9.52 3.20
C HIS A 57 -2.33 8.96 2.31
N ASN A 58 -1.39 9.80 1.95
CA ASN A 58 -0.30 9.39 1.07
C ASN A 58 0.73 8.55 1.80
N PRO A 59 1.46 7.71 1.08
CA PRO A 59 2.54 6.94 1.72
C PRO A 59 3.59 7.82 2.37
N LYS A 60 3.83 8.99 1.82
CA LYS A 60 4.78 9.92 2.42
C LYS A 60 4.37 10.35 3.80
N ASP A 61 3.07 10.40 4.06
CA ASP A 61 2.59 10.80 5.38
C ASP A 61 2.97 9.80 6.44
N ASP A 62 3.11 8.55 6.05
CA ASP A 62 3.53 7.52 6.98
C ASP A 62 5.01 7.55 7.25
N ARG A 63 5.75 8.24 6.42
CA ARG A 63 7.17 8.37 6.63
C ARG A 63 7.50 9.63 7.43
N HIS A 64 6.63 10.12 8.20
CA HIS A 64 6.80 11.27 8.96
C HIS A 64 7.74 11.05 10.09
N LYS A 65 8.89 11.54 10.11
CA LYS A 65 9.69 11.31 11.22
C LYS A 65 10.26 12.54 11.72
N LYS A 66 10.22 12.65 12.13
CA LYS A 66 10.63 13.67 12.54
C LYS A 66 11.37 13.97 12.52
#